data_71a626aa6cc9a06a7601c405f7591d19
#
_entry.id   71a626aa6cc9a06a7601c405f7591d19
#
_cell.length_a   1.000
_cell.length_b   1.000
_cell.length_c   1.000
_cell.angle_alpha   90.00
_cell.angle_beta   90.00
_cell.angle_gamma   90.00
#
_symmetry.space_group_name_H-M   'P 1'
#
loop_
_entity.id
_entity.type
_entity.pdbx_description
1 polymer ?
#
loop_
_entity_poly.entity_id
_entity_poly.type
_entity_poly.pdbx_seq_one_letter_code
_entity_poly.pdbx_strand_id
1 'polypeptide(L)'
;MFRYIICLFVIILSPSILSLEVTLTQGSVKPTPIAVTNMFSNDSNFEKIGKNISNVISDNLERSGLFIPLDTKAFIQSNKSLSDQPRFEDWKVIKAQHLVAGKIETNGENISVEFRLF
;
A
#
# COMPACT_ATOMS: atom_id res chain seq x y z
N MET A 1 -8.07 -67.72 21.46
CA MET A 1 -7.02 -66.87 22.01
C MET A 1 -6.22 -66.13 20.92
N PHE A 2 -5.78 -66.81 19.89
CA PHE A 2 -5.01 -66.14 18.79
C PHE A 2 -5.78 -65.04 18.06
N ARG A 3 -7.10 -65.13 17.91
CA ARG A 3 -7.94 -64.13 17.25
C ARG A 3 -8.02 -62.82 18.01
N TYR A 4 -7.90 -62.80 19.31
CA TYR A 4 -7.95 -61.60 20.15
C TYR A 4 -6.58 -60.89 20.25
N ILE A 5 -5.50 -61.65 20.12
CA ILE A 5 -4.12 -61.10 20.11
C ILE A 5 -3.89 -60.30 18.82
N ILE A 6 -4.45 -60.74 17.67
CA ILE A 6 -4.34 -60.02 16.40
C ILE A 6 -5.09 -58.69 16.45
N CYS A 7 -6.28 -58.66 17.08
CA CYS A 7 -7.04 -57.42 17.25
C CYS A 7 -6.33 -56.40 18.16
N LEU A 8 -5.61 -56.85 19.18
CA LEU A 8 -4.87 -55.98 20.08
C LEU A 8 -3.65 -55.37 19.40
N PHE A 9 -3.04 -56.09 18.45
CA PHE A 9 -1.84 -55.62 17.74
C PHE A 9 -2.16 -54.53 16.68
N VAL A 10 -3.38 -54.52 16.13
CA VAL A 10 -3.81 -53.53 15.14
C VAL A 10 -4.07 -52.14 15.78
N ILE A 11 -4.39 -52.11 17.07
CA ILE A 11 -4.67 -50.84 17.78
C ILE A 11 -3.39 -50.04 18.08
N ILE A 12 -2.24 -50.69 18.08
CA ILE A 12 -0.95 -50.02 18.40
C ILE A 12 -0.32 -49.32 17.19
N LEU A 13 -0.78 -49.60 15.97
CA LEU A 13 -0.35 -48.93 14.75
C LEU A 13 -1.25 -47.71 14.40
N SER A 14 -1.52 -46.88 15.36
CA SER A 14 -2.11 -45.57 15.05
C SER A 14 -1.04 -44.70 14.39
N PRO A 15 -1.20 -44.26 13.11
CA PRO A 15 -0.25 -43.31 12.54
C PRO A 15 -0.34 -42.03 13.34
N SER A 16 0.79 -41.58 13.85
CA SER A 16 0.93 -40.25 14.43
C SER A 16 0.57 -39.27 13.34
N ILE A 17 -0.56 -38.60 13.47
CA ILE A 17 -0.92 -37.47 12.60
C ILE A 17 0.08 -36.38 12.95
N LEU A 18 1.08 -36.20 12.11
CA LEU A 18 1.95 -35.02 12.13
C LEU A 18 1.05 -33.84 11.83
N SER A 19 0.58 -33.15 12.87
CA SER A 19 -0.07 -31.87 12.71
C SER A 19 1.02 -30.89 12.26
N LEU A 20 0.89 -30.38 11.04
CA LEU A 20 1.74 -29.31 10.53
C LEU A 20 1.36 -28.03 11.28
N GLU A 21 2.15 -27.67 12.30
CA GLU A 21 1.98 -26.40 13.01
C GLU A 21 2.59 -25.30 12.13
N VAL A 22 1.74 -24.62 11.37
CA VAL A 22 2.14 -23.42 10.62
C VAL A 22 2.21 -22.27 11.61
N THR A 23 3.40 -21.99 12.14
CA THR A 23 3.64 -20.78 12.90
C THR A 23 3.70 -19.63 11.91
N LEU A 24 2.59 -18.92 11.75
CA LEU A 24 2.57 -17.63 11.07
C LEU A 24 3.31 -16.63 11.96
N THR A 25 4.62 -16.51 11.74
CA THR A 25 5.37 -15.40 12.30
C THR A 25 4.89 -14.15 11.59
N GLN A 26 4.00 -13.41 12.22
CA GLN A 26 3.66 -12.07 11.79
C GLN A 26 4.93 -11.23 11.89
N GLY A 27 5.70 -11.18 10.80
CA GLY A 27 6.79 -10.23 10.67
C GLY A 27 6.18 -8.85 10.83
N SER A 28 6.61 -8.08 11.82
CA SER A 28 6.22 -6.67 11.94
C SER A 28 6.82 -5.94 10.74
N VAL A 29 5.99 -5.68 9.72
CA VAL A 29 6.40 -4.86 8.59
C VAL A 29 6.53 -3.44 9.10
N LYS A 30 7.74 -2.89 9.06
CA LYS A 30 7.95 -1.48 9.40
C LYS A 30 7.33 -0.63 8.28
N PRO A 31 6.35 0.24 8.59
CA PRO A 31 5.73 1.08 7.58
C PRO A 31 6.75 1.99 6.88
N THR A 32 6.58 2.19 5.59
CA THR A 32 7.47 2.95 4.72
C THR A 32 6.95 4.38 4.51
N PRO A 33 7.79 5.43 4.63
CA PRO A 33 7.38 6.79 4.36
C PRO A 33 7.00 6.99 2.89
N ILE A 34 5.81 7.55 2.64
CA ILE A 34 5.30 7.84 1.31
C ILE A 34 4.80 9.28 1.21
N ALA A 35 5.17 9.95 0.14
CA ALA A 35 4.62 11.26 -0.20
C ALA A 35 3.44 11.10 -1.17
N VAL A 36 2.31 11.71 -0.87
CA VAL A 36 1.14 11.76 -1.75
C VAL A 36 0.85 13.21 -2.07
N THR A 37 1.15 13.63 -3.31
CA THR A 37 0.89 15.01 -3.74
C THR A 37 -0.58 15.19 -4.08
N ASN A 38 -1.08 16.42 -3.98
CA ASN A 38 -2.40 16.74 -4.52
C ASN A 38 -2.41 16.47 -6.02
N MET A 39 -3.48 15.87 -6.52
CA MET A 39 -3.66 15.70 -7.97
C MET A 39 -3.72 17.07 -8.63
N PHE A 40 -2.86 17.27 -9.63
CA PHE A 40 -2.79 18.52 -10.35
C PHE A 40 -3.96 18.65 -11.33
N SER A 41 -4.52 19.85 -11.47
CA SER A 41 -5.48 20.17 -12.53
C SER A 41 -5.14 21.55 -13.10
N ASN A 42 -5.32 21.71 -14.42
CA ASN A 42 -5.26 23.02 -15.07
C ASN A 42 -6.51 23.88 -14.80
N ASP A 43 -7.60 23.24 -14.37
CA ASP A 43 -8.84 23.90 -14.02
C ASP A 43 -8.96 24.04 -12.50
N SER A 44 -9.04 25.28 -12.02
CA SER A 44 -9.17 25.59 -10.59
C SER A 44 -10.41 24.98 -9.94
N ASN A 45 -11.46 24.70 -10.70
CA ASN A 45 -12.67 24.05 -10.20
C ASN A 45 -12.39 22.63 -9.70
N PHE A 46 -11.34 22.00 -10.21
CA PHE A 46 -10.94 20.64 -9.86
C PHE A 46 -9.84 20.54 -8.79
N GLU A 47 -9.28 21.67 -8.34
CA GLU A 47 -8.23 21.65 -7.29
C GLU A 47 -8.73 20.99 -6.00
N LYS A 48 -9.96 21.33 -5.59
CA LYS A 48 -10.56 20.73 -4.40
C LYS A 48 -10.79 19.22 -4.56
N ILE A 49 -11.21 18.81 -5.75
CA ILE A 49 -11.40 17.39 -6.09
C ILE A 49 -10.05 16.67 -6.07
N GLY A 50 -9.01 17.28 -6.67
CA GLY A 50 -7.65 16.75 -6.65
C GLY A 50 -7.11 16.53 -5.24
N LYS A 51 -7.32 17.49 -4.35
CA LYS A 51 -6.97 17.36 -2.94
C LYS A 51 -7.75 16.25 -2.23
N ASN A 52 -9.04 16.14 -2.48
CA ASN A 52 -9.88 15.09 -1.88
C ASN A 52 -9.44 13.69 -2.33
N ILE A 53 -9.13 13.51 -3.62
CA ILE A 53 -8.62 12.25 -4.16
C ILE A 53 -7.31 11.87 -3.46
N SER A 54 -6.39 12.83 -3.32
CA SER A 54 -5.10 12.59 -2.66
C SER A 54 -5.26 12.24 -1.19
N ASN A 55 -6.19 12.86 -0.49
CA ASN A 55 -6.50 12.52 0.88
C ASN A 55 -7.03 11.08 1.01
N VAL A 56 -7.94 10.67 0.13
CA VAL A 56 -8.46 9.30 0.11
C VAL A 56 -7.35 8.28 -0.14
N ILE A 57 -6.42 8.59 -1.06
CA ILE A 57 -5.26 7.74 -1.32
C ILE A 57 -4.38 7.64 -0.07
N SER A 58 -4.04 8.78 0.53
CA SER A 58 -3.25 8.85 1.77
C SER A 58 -3.87 8.02 2.90
N ASP A 59 -5.15 8.22 3.17
CA ASP A 59 -5.86 7.53 4.24
C ASP A 59 -5.90 6.00 4.01
N ASN A 60 -6.07 5.57 2.78
CA ASN A 60 -6.06 4.15 2.44
C ASN A 60 -4.67 3.53 2.57
N LEU A 61 -3.63 4.24 2.17
CA LEU A 61 -2.24 3.80 2.33
C LEU A 61 -1.87 3.69 3.81
N GLU A 62 -2.22 4.67 4.62
CA GLU A 62 -2.00 4.63 6.07
C GLU A 62 -2.76 3.47 6.72
N ARG A 63 -4.03 3.30 6.36
CA ARG A 63 -4.88 2.22 6.89
C ARG A 63 -4.37 0.82 6.54
N SER A 64 -3.63 0.68 5.46
CA SER A 64 -3.00 -0.60 5.09
C SER A 64 -1.94 -1.06 6.11
N GLY A 65 -1.40 -0.14 6.93
CA GLY A 65 -0.30 -0.42 7.85
C GLY A 65 1.07 -0.57 7.18
N LEU A 66 1.14 -0.46 5.86
CA LEU A 66 2.38 -0.61 5.08
C LEU A 66 3.08 0.71 4.81
N PHE A 67 2.36 1.84 4.92
CA PHE A 67 2.87 3.16 4.61
C PHE A 67 2.57 4.17 5.70
N ILE A 68 3.44 5.18 5.80
CA ILE A 68 3.25 6.38 6.62
C ILE A 68 3.24 7.58 5.66
N PRO A 69 2.07 8.18 5.38
CA PRO A 69 2.00 9.39 4.58
C PRO A 69 2.75 10.54 5.25
N LEU A 70 3.55 11.26 4.47
CA LEU A 70 4.28 12.43 4.94
C LEU A 70 3.39 13.67 4.91
N ASP A 71 3.65 14.62 5.82
CA ASP A 71 2.94 15.89 5.85
C ASP A 71 3.21 16.69 4.56
N THR A 72 2.16 17.08 3.88
CA THR A 72 2.23 17.86 2.64
C THR A 72 2.95 19.20 2.78
N LYS A 73 2.99 19.75 4.00
CA LYS A 73 3.73 20.98 4.30
C LYS A 73 5.25 20.84 4.17
N ALA A 74 5.76 19.61 4.23
CA ALA A 74 7.17 19.33 4.05
C ALA A 74 7.58 19.26 2.57
N PHE A 75 6.65 19.24 1.63
CA PHE A 75 6.94 19.05 0.22
C PHE A 75 7.64 20.25 -0.39
N ILE A 76 8.78 20.02 -1.04
CA ILE A 76 9.61 21.01 -1.68
C ILE A 76 9.14 21.24 -3.13
N GLN A 77 8.92 20.15 -3.86
CA GLN A 77 8.47 20.20 -5.24
C GLN A 77 6.95 20.35 -5.33
N SER A 78 6.48 21.31 -6.12
CA SER A 78 5.05 21.50 -6.42
C SER A 78 4.54 20.40 -7.33
N ASN A 79 3.28 19.99 -7.16
CA ASN A 79 2.60 19.04 -8.03
C ASN A 79 2.53 19.50 -9.51
N LYS A 80 2.53 20.80 -9.77
CA LYS A 80 2.57 21.35 -11.15
C LYS A 80 3.80 20.94 -11.93
N SER A 81 4.94 20.81 -11.24
CA SER A 81 6.21 20.46 -11.87
C SER A 81 6.45 18.96 -11.97
N LEU A 82 5.49 18.15 -11.55
CA LEU A 82 5.54 16.68 -11.63
C LEU A 82 5.02 16.10 -12.95
N SER A 83 4.68 16.97 -13.93
CA SER A 83 4.14 16.55 -15.23
C SER A 83 5.09 15.61 -16.00
N ASP A 84 6.39 15.79 -15.85
CA ASP A 84 7.40 15.01 -16.58
C ASP A 84 8.10 14.00 -15.68
N GLN A 85 8.95 14.48 -14.77
CA GLN A 85 9.71 13.63 -13.88
C GLN A 85 9.93 14.30 -12.52
N PRO A 86 9.77 13.57 -11.40
CA PRO A 86 10.06 14.10 -10.09
C PRO A 86 11.54 14.44 -9.93
N ARG A 87 11.82 15.52 -9.19
CA ARG A 87 13.17 15.80 -8.70
C ARG A 87 13.44 14.95 -7.46
N PHE A 88 13.93 13.75 -7.66
CA PHE A 88 14.08 12.76 -6.59
C PHE A 88 14.88 13.26 -5.40
N GLU A 89 15.85 14.16 -5.59
CA GLU A 89 16.62 14.73 -4.49
C GLU A 89 15.75 15.52 -3.50
N ASP A 90 14.76 16.27 -3.98
CA ASP A 90 13.84 17.03 -3.12
C ASP A 90 12.99 16.09 -2.23
N TRP A 91 12.64 14.91 -2.75
CA TRP A 91 11.87 13.90 -2.02
C TRP A 91 12.74 13.12 -1.05
N LYS A 92 14.00 12.86 -1.38
CA LYS A 92 14.97 12.23 -0.48
C LYS A 92 15.25 13.07 0.76
N VAL A 93 15.35 14.39 0.60
CA VAL A 93 15.59 15.35 1.71
C VAL A 93 14.53 15.19 2.79
N ILE A 94 13.28 15.01 2.43
CA ILE A 94 12.17 14.79 3.36
C ILE A 94 11.98 13.32 3.75
N LYS A 95 12.90 12.44 3.35
CA LYS A 95 12.90 11.00 3.62
C LYS A 95 11.72 10.22 3.01
N ALA A 96 11.13 10.71 1.93
CA ALA A 96 10.18 9.94 1.16
C ALA A 96 10.88 8.77 0.48
N GLN A 97 10.34 7.57 0.64
CA GLN A 97 10.83 6.38 -0.05
C GLN A 97 9.98 6.07 -1.28
N HIS A 98 8.75 6.55 -1.29
CA HIS A 98 7.83 6.45 -2.41
C HIS A 98 7.11 7.78 -2.60
N LEU A 99 6.68 8.03 -3.83
CA LEU A 99 5.95 9.24 -4.21
C LEU A 99 4.76 8.86 -5.10
N VAL A 100 3.57 9.31 -4.71
CA VAL A 100 2.38 9.28 -5.55
C VAL A 100 2.13 10.68 -6.08
N ALA A 101 2.09 10.80 -7.38
CA ALA A 101 1.77 12.05 -8.07
C ALA A 101 0.78 11.81 -9.19
N GLY A 102 -0.07 12.77 -9.49
CA GLY A 102 -1.07 12.59 -10.52
C GLY A 102 -1.71 13.87 -10.98
N LYS A 103 -2.56 13.74 -11.97
CA LYS A 103 -3.29 14.85 -12.60
C LYS A 103 -4.74 14.49 -12.87
N ILE A 104 -5.57 15.52 -12.94
CA ILE A 104 -6.96 15.44 -13.37
C ILE A 104 -7.09 16.18 -14.69
N GLU A 105 -7.65 15.51 -15.68
CA GLU A 105 -7.97 16.08 -16.96
C GLU A 105 -9.48 15.94 -17.21
N THR A 106 -10.06 16.98 -17.81
CA THR A 106 -11.47 16.98 -18.21
C THR A 106 -11.56 16.94 -19.72
N ASN A 107 -12.43 16.09 -20.23
CA ASN A 107 -12.76 16.01 -21.65
C ASN A 107 -14.29 15.98 -21.81
N GLY A 108 -14.87 17.18 -21.97
CA GLY A 108 -16.33 17.34 -22.00
C GLY A 108 -16.96 16.94 -20.65
N GLU A 109 -17.83 15.95 -20.65
CA GLU A 109 -18.50 15.45 -19.45
C GLU A 109 -17.68 14.40 -18.67
N ASN A 110 -16.54 13.97 -19.24
CA ASN A 110 -15.70 12.95 -18.65
C ASN A 110 -14.56 13.57 -17.86
N ILE A 111 -14.29 12.98 -16.68
CA ILE A 111 -13.13 13.28 -15.84
C ILE A 111 -12.19 12.09 -15.90
N SER A 112 -10.92 12.35 -16.23
CA SER A 112 -9.86 11.37 -16.22
C SER A 112 -8.88 11.70 -15.09
N VAL A 113 -8.55 10.71 -14.28
CA VAL A 113 -7.54 10.83 -13.22
C VAL A 113 -6.41 9.87 -13.56
N GLU A 114 -5.22 10.41 -13.72
CA GLU A 114 -3.99 9.64 -13.91
C GLU A 114 -3.10 9.84 -12.70
N PHE A 115 -2.55 8.77 -12.16
CA PHE A 115 -1.54 8.84 -11.11
C PHE A 115 -0.43 7.84 -11.34
N ARG A 116 0.76 8.16 -10.81
CA ARG A 116 1.96 7.34 -10.91
C ARG A 116 2.58 7.17 -9.54
N LEU A 117 3.14 6.00 -9.33
CA LEU A 117 3.97 5.66 -8.18
C LEU A 117 5.44 5.64 -8.61
N PHE A 118 6.28 6.33 -7.86
CA PHE A 118 7.72 6.38 -8.03
C PHE A 118 8.44 5.83 -6.80
#